data_228cae2b65fd7d6905f0037644d3ec73
#
_entry.id   228cae2b65fd7d6905f0037644d3ec73
#
_cell.length_a   1.000
_cell.length_b   1.000
_cell.length_c   1.000
_cell.angle_alpha   90.00
_cell.angle_beta   90.00
_cell.angle_gamma   90.00
#
_symmetry.space_group_name_H-M   'P 1'
#
loop_
_entity.id
_entity.type
_entity.pdbx_description
1 polymer ?
#
loop_
_entity_poly.entity_id
_entity_poly.type
_entity_poly.pdbx_seq_one_letter_code
_entity_poly.pdbx_strand_id
1 'polypeptide(L)'
;MAMVEKTVPYEVDGRQFEGKIVYDDSVKGKRPAVYMQPDWKGIDADTTGQAREVAGRDYVVLMADMFGKGYGDKPKDQTQLRAGMLAVHKDRPFTLACGKKAFDTLRDEADKLGLIEPAKAVAIGYCAGGGYVLEQARAGAPWKGVVVFHVTNPNPVVPGTPCNIKGRVLAIHGRADPVTPKPMMDALEDELTKAKVDWHIVTFGRGVHSFCDRTASNPAATQFDENLCRTSYMLMRDFFAETL
;
A
#
# COMPACT_ATOMS: atom_id res chain seq x y z
N MET A 1 17.31 14.81 -9.02
CA MET A 1 16.75 14.09 -7.86
C MET A 1 17.82 13.16 -7.31
N ALA A 2 18.10 13.26 -6.02
CA ALA A 2 19.04 12.37 -5.33
C ALA A 2 18.22 11.45 -4.40
N MET A 3 17.65 10.39 -4.99
CA MET A 3 16.83 9.43 -4.25
C MET A 3 17.69 8.63 -3.27
N VAL A 4 17.30 8.68 -2.00
CA VAL A 4 17.87 7.90 -0.91
C VAL A 4 16.91 6.79 -0.52
N GLU A 5 17.47 5.61 -0.25
CA GLU A 5 16.77 4.45 0.27
C GLU A 5 17.47 4.01 1.55
N LYS A 6 16.83 4.25 2.67
CA LYS A 6 17.36 3.86 3.97
C LYS A 6 16.62 2.64 4.49
N THR A 7 17.33 1.54 4.67
CA THR A 7 16.80 0.33 5.32
C THR A 7 16.66 0.55 6.83
N VAL A 8 15.52 0.15 7.38
CA VAL A 8 15.19 0.29 8.81
C VAL A 8 14.71 -1.08 9.33
N PRO A 9 15.46 -1.72 10.24
CA PRO A 9 15.07 -2.99 10.81
C PRO A 9 14.02 -2.82 11.91
N TYR A 10 13.16 -3.82 12.05
CA TYR A 10 12.22 -3.97 13.17
C TYR A 10 11.91 -5.43 13.43
N GLU A 11 11.35 -5.72 14.59
CA GLU A 11 11.00 -7.06 15.03
C GLU A 11 9.54 -7.15 15.45
N VAL A 12 8.90 -8.25 15.08
CA VAL A 12 7.54 -8.60 15.50
C VAL A 12 7.52 -10.08 15.86
N ASP A 13 7.12 -10.42 17.07
CA ASP A 13 7.02 -11.80 17.57
C ASP A 13 8.29 -12.64 17.32
N GLY A 14 9.47 -12.04 17.59
CA GLY A 14 10.78 -12.69 17.40
C GLY A 14 11.23 -12.82 15.94
N ARG A 15 10.45 -12.36 14.97
CA ARG A 15 10.79 -12.36 13.54
C ARG A 15 11.36 -11.02 13.12
N GLN A 16 12.41 -11.07 12.30
CA GLN A 16 13.09 -9.87 11.78
C GLN A 16 12.46 -9.40 10.47
N PHE A 17 12.29 -8.09 10.35
CA PHE A 17 11.76 -7.37 9.19
C PHE A 17 12.67 -6.21 8.82
N GLU A 18 12.63 -5.79 7.55
CA GLU A 18 13.38 -4.63 7.07
C GLU A 18 12.50 -3.78 6.15
N GLY A 19 12.00 -2.67 6.69
CA GLY A 19 11.35 -1.64 5.87
C GLY A 19 12.35 -0.69 5.22
N LYS A 20 11.85 0.21 4.36
CA LYS A 20 12.67 1.25 3.74
C LYS A 20 12.03 2.63 3.90
N ILE A 21 12.86 3.64 4.11
CA ILE A 21 12.49 5.06 3.95
C ILE A 21 13.05 5.53 2.61
N VAL A 22 12.17 6.00 1.71
CA VAL A 22 12.54 6.46 0.36
C VAL A 22 12.18 7.94 0.20
N TYR A 23 13.15 8.77 -0.18
CA TYR A 23 12.95 10.21 -0.30
C TYR A 23 14.02 10.87 -1.19
N ASP A 24 13.72 12.07 -1.72
CA ASP A 24 14.70 12.92 -2.41
C ASP A 24 15.44 13.80 -1.39
N ASP A 25 16.75 13.62 -1.22
CA ASP A 25 17.57 14.37 -0.25
C ASP A 25 17.96 15.78 -0.74
N SER A 26 17.74 16.09 -2.02
CA SER A 26 17.90 17.44 -2.53
C SER A 26 16.82 18.41 -2.07
N VAL A 27 15.69 17.89 -1.58
CA VAL A 27 14.58 18.67 -1.04
C VAL A 27 14.79 18.92 0.45
N LYS A 28 14.83 20.19 0.83
CA LYS A 28 14.96 20.59 2.23
C LYS A 28 13.59 20.81 2.87
N GLY A 29 13.51 20.56 4.18
CA GLY A 29 12.28 20.70 4.96
C GLY A 29 11.49 19.40 5.10
N LYS A 30 10.52 19.44 6.01
CA LYS A 30 9.64 18.31 6.31
C LYS A 30 8.54 18.15 5.25
N ARG A 31 8.17 16.93 4.96
CA ARG A 31 7.16 16.55 3.97
C ARG A 31 6.13 15.60 4.59
N PRO A 32 4.95 15.45 4.00
CA PRO A 32 4.02 14.41 4.40
C PRO A 32 4.62 13.01 4.23
N ALA A 33 4.23 12.09 5.10
CA ALA A 33 4.63 10.69 5.04
C ALA A 33 3.62 9.86 4.26
N VAL A 34 4.09 9.00 3.37
CA VAL A 34 3.29 7.99 2.67
C VAL A 34 3.69 6.61 3.16
N TYR A 35 2.88 6.00 4.03
CA TYR A 35 3.06 4.60 4.39
C TYR A 35 2.69 3.72 3.20
N MET A 36 3.60 2.85 2.77
CA MET A 36 3.41 2.02 1.59
C MET A 36 3.53 0.53 1.93
N GLN A 37 2.52 -0.23 1.53
CA GLN A 37 2.61 -1.68 1.53
C GLN A 37 2.71 -2.20 0.09
N PRO A 38 3.83 -2.86 -0.25
CA PRO A 38 4.05 -3.43 -1.57
C PRO A 38 3.14 -4.62 -1.83
N ASP A 39 3.22 -5.14 -3.05
CA ASP A 39 2.48 -6.33 -3.46
C ASP A 39 3.00 -7.63 -2.80
N TRP A 40 2.54 -8.78 -3.27
CA TRP A 40 2.91 -10.11 -2.76
C TRP A 40 4.39 -10.48 -2.92
N LYS A 41 5.15 -9.74 -3.73
CA LYS A 41 6.61 -9.93 -3.90
C LYS A 41 7.39 -9.38 -2.70
N GLY A 42 6.78 -8.50 -1.91
CA GLY A 42 7.43 -7.77 -0.82
C GLY A 42 8.26 -6.60 -1.33
N ILE A 43 9.31 -6.24 -0.58
CA ILE A 43 10.22 -5.14 -0.96
C ILE A 43 11.28 -5.70 -1.93
N ASP A 44 11.11 -5.43 -3.22
CA ASP A 44 12.03 -5.78 -4.29
C ASP A 44 12.44 -4.53 -5.11
N ALA A 45 13.11 -4.73 -6.23
CA ALA A 45 13.56 -3.63 -7.10
C ALA A 45 12.39 -2.88 -7.75
N ASP A 46 11.33 -3.60 -8.17
CA ASP A 46 10.15 -3.02 -8.81
C ASP A 46 9.33 -2.19 -7.82
N THR A 47 8.99 -2.77 -6.66
CA THR A 47 8.24 -2.08 -5.61
C THR A 47 9.02 -0.92 -5.01
N THR A 48 10.36 -1.01 -4.95
CA THR A 48 11.22 0.13 -4.59
C THR A 48 11.19 1.22 -5.68
N GLY A 49 11.10 0.83 -6.97
CA GLY A 49 10.88 1.76 -8.07
C GLY A 49 9.55 2.51 -7.94
N GLN A 50 8.47 1.82 -7.60
CA GLN A 50 7.17 2.43 -7.29
C GLN A 50 7.29 3.43 -6.12
N ALA A 51 8.01 3.06 -5.06
CA ALA A 51 8.22 3.97 -3.92
C ALA A 51 8.98 5.25 -4.30
N ARG A 52 9.97 5.17 -5.19
CA ARG A 52 10.67 6.36 -5.72
C ARG A 52 9.72 7.26 -6.51
N GLU A 53 8.84 6.67 -7.33
CA GLU A 53 7.85 7.40 -8.11
C GLU A 53 6.82 8.09 -7.22
N VAL A 54 6.34 7.41 -6.18
CA VAL A 54 5.44 7.99 -5.17
C VAL A 54 6.12 9.13 -4.42
N ALA A 55 7.35 8.92 -3.94
CA ALA A 55 8.10 9.93 -3.19
C ALA A 55 8.27 11.22 -4.00
N GLY A 56 8.75 11.09 -5.24
CA GLY A 56 9.05 12.27 -6.06
C GLY A 56 9.84 13.32 -5.25
N ARG A 57 9.39 14.56 -5.29
CA ARG A 57 9.92 15.64 -4.45
C ARG A 57 9.05 15.96 -3.24
N ASP A 58 7.81 15.46 -3.22
CA ASP A 58 6.74 15.99 -2.38
C ASP A 58 6.50 15.15 -1.11
N TYR A 59 6.94 13.89 -1.12
CA TYR A 59 6.65 12.94 -0.04
C TYR A 59 7.89 12.22 0.46
N VAL A 60 7.77 11.63 1.66
CA VAL A 60 8.67 10.62 2.20
C VAL A 60 7.92 9.30 2.29
N VAL A 61 8.37 8.28 1.57
CA VAL A 61 7.70 6.97 1.54
C VAL A 61 8.28 6.06 2.61
N LEU A 62 7.40 5.48 3.40
CA LEU A 62 7.67 4.52 4.47
C LEU A 62 7.22 3.14 4.01
N MET A 63 8.10 2.38 3.32
CA MET A 63 7.79 1.03 2.81
C MET A 63 7.83 0.00 3.93
N ALA A 64 6.73 -0.69 4.15
CA ALA A 64 6.64 -1.76 5.15
C ALA A 64 7.01 -3.12 4.56
N ASP A 65 7.81 -3.90 5.29
CA ASP A 65 7.97 -5.32 5.07
C ASP A 65 6.93 -6.09 5.90
N MET A 66 6.14 -6.92 5.26
CA MET A 66 5.12 -7.77 5.91
C MET A 66 5.46 -9.25 5.85
N PHE A 67 6.53 -9.60 5.15
CA PHE A 67 6.90 -11.00 4.86
C PHE A 67 8.14 -11.48 5.61
N GLY A 68 8.98 -10.55 6.06
CA GLY A 68 10.22 -10.82 6.77
C GLY A 68 11.47 -10.48 5.97
N LYS A 69 12.54 -10.20 6.69
CA LYS A 69 13.84 -9.78 6.14
C LYS A 69 14.30 -10.68 4.99
N GLY A 70 14.62 -10.04 3.86
CA GLY A 70 15.13 -10.71 2.67
C GLY A 70 14.09 -11.48 1.87
N TYR A 71 12.79 -11.33 2.17
CA TYR A 71 11.75 -12.00 1.40
C TYR A 71 11.75 -11.56 -0.07
N GLY A 72 11.86 -10.27 -0.37
CA GLY A 72 11.88 -9.73 -1.73
C GLY A 72 13.15 -10.04 -2.53
N ASP A 73 14.24 -10.40 -1.86
CA ASP A 73 15.55 -10.63 -2.50
C ASP A 73 15.65 -11.98 -3.22
N LYS A 74 14.73 -12.91 -2.97
CA LYS A 74 14.78 -14.26 -3.49
C LYS A 74 13.72 -14.49 -4.56
N PRO A 75 14.09 -15.06 -5.71
CA PRO A 75 13.11 -15.50 -6.70
C PRO A 75 12.11 -16.48 -6.08
N LYS A 76 10.84 -16.32 -6.41
CA LYS A 76 9.75 -17.18 -5.96
C LYS A 76 8.84 -17.52 -7.13
N ASP A 77 8.35 -18.75 -7.16
CA ASP A 77 7.26 -19.10 -8.06
C ASP A 77 5.92 -18.57 -7.55
N GLN A 78 4.90 -18.63 -8.40
CA GLN A 78 3.56 -18.12 -8.06
C GLN A 78 2.92 -18.85 -6.87
N THR A 79 3.24 -20.13 -6.66
CA THR A 79 2.73 -20.91 -5.53
C THR A 79 3.29 -20.39 -4.23
N GLN A 80 4.59 -20.11 -4.18
CA GLN A 80 5.28 -19.57 -3.02
C GLN A 80 4.81 -18.14 -2.70
N LEU A 81 4.65 -17.28 -3.74
CA LEU A 81 4.12 -15.93 -3.58
C LEU A 81 2.70 -15.95 -3.03
N ARG A 82 1.83 -16.81 -3.59
CA ARG A 82 0.45 -16.98 -3.12
C ARG A 82 0.40 -17.49 -1.67
N ALA A 83 1.24 -18.45 -1.32
CA ALA A 83 1.31 -18.99 0.04
C ALA A 83 1.72 -17.90 1.04
N GLY A 84 2.75 -17.12 0.74
CA GLY A 84 3.19 -16.00 1.57
C GLY A 84 2.11 -14.94 1.74
N MET A 85 1.49 -14.51 0.65
CA MET A 85 0.38 -13.56 0.68
C MET A 85 -0.78 -14.04 1.56
N LEU A 86 -1.22 -15.30 1.38
CA LEU A 86 -2.32 -15.87 2.14
C LEU A 86 -1.99 -16.06 3.62
N ALA A 87 -0.73 -16.37 3.96
CA ALA A 87 -0.30 -16.49 5.35
C ALA A 87 -0.46 -15.15 6.08
N VAL A 88 -0.01 -14.05 5.47
CA VAL A 88 -0.20 -12.69 6.02
C VAL A 88 -1.68 -12.33 6.06
N HIS A 89 -2.42 -12.52 4.94
CA HIS A 89 -3.82 -12.10 4.85
C HIS A 89 -4.72 -12.79 5.87
N LYS A 90 -4.54 -14.10 6.11
CA LYS A 90 -5.38 -14.89 7.03
C LYS A 90 -5.06 -14.64 8.50
N ASP A 91 -3.85 -14.21 8.81
CA ASP A 91 -3.42 -13.87 10.15
C ASP A 91 -3.64 -12.38 10.43
N ARG A 92 -4.91 -12.02 10.64
CA ARG A 92 -5.27 -10.63 10.92
C ARG A 92 -4.54 -10.03 12.13
N PRO A 93 -4.42 -10.73 13.29
CA PRO A 93 -3.62 -10.22 14.41
C PRO A 93 -2.20 -9.88 14.02
N PHE A 94 -1.51 -10.75 13.30
CA PHE A 94 -0.17 -10.50 12.78
C PHE A 94 -0.15 -9.31 11.82
N THR A 95 -1.08 -9.26 10.84
CA THR A 95 -1.17 -8.15 9.87
C THR A 95 -1.28 -6.80 10.57
N LEU A 96 -2.10 -6.71 11.61
CA LEU A 96 -2.26 -5.47 12.39
C LEU A 96 -1.02 -5.16 13.24
N ALA A 97 -0.44 -6.14 13.92
CA ALA A 97 0.74 -5.95 14.76
C ALA A 97 1.96 -5.57 13.93
N CYS A 98 2.21 -6.29 12.84
CA CYS A 98 3.34 -6.06 11.93
C CYS A 98 3.20 -4.71 11.24
N GLY A 99 2.05 -4.39 10.68
CA GLY A 99 1.81 -3.12 10.02
C GLY A 99 1.92 -1.92 10.97
N LYS A 100 1.39 -2.03 12.18
CA LYS A 100 1.55 -1.00 13.22
C LYS A 100 3.01 -0.81 13.59
N LYS A 101 3.74 -1.90 13.84
CA LYS A 101 5.16 -1.84 14.19
C LYS A 101 5.98 -1.22 13.07
N ALA A 102 5.73 -1.64 11.81
CA ALA A 102 6.38 -1.05 10.64
C ALA A 102 6.13 0.45 10.55
N PHE A 103 4.87 0.88 10.61
CA PHE A 103 4.50 2.29 10.53
C PHE A 103 5.17 3.11 11.63
N ASP A 104 5.06 2.69 12.89
CA ASP A 104 5.63 3.42 14.03
C ASP A 104 7.14 3.52 13.91
N THR A 105 7.84 2.41 13.62
CA THR A 105 9.30 2.39 13.52
C THR A 105 9.82 3.27 12.38
N LEU A 106 9.22 3.15 11.19
CA LEU A 106 9.64 3.94 10.02
C LEU A 106 9.33 5.43 10.20
N ARG A 107 8.15 5.75 10.74
CA ARG A 107 7.75 7.13 11.06
C ARG A 107 8.70 7.77 12.05
N ASP A 108 8.97 7.08 13.17
CA ASP A 108 9.83 7.61 14.23
C ASP A 108 11.26 7.82 13.72
N GLU A 109 11.76 6.93 12.87
CA GLU A 109 13.09 7.09 12.24
C GLU A 109 13.10 8.26 11.25
N ALA A 110 12.07 8.41 10.42
CA ALA A 110 11.96 9.53 9.49
C ALA A 110 11.81 10.88 10.21
N ASP A 111 11.10 10.92 11.36
CA ASP A 111 10.98 12.14 12.18
C ASP A 111 12.30 12.51 12.87
N LYS A 112 13.04 11.53 13.41
CA LYS A 112 14.41 11.74 13.95
C LYS A 112 15.36 12.34 12.91
N LEU A 113 15.22 11.95 11.66
CA LEU A 113 15.98 12.49 10.53
C LEU A 113 15.48 13.87 10.08
N GLY A 114 14.40 14.40 10.65
CA GLY A 114 13.82 15.69 10.29
C GLY A 114 13.14 15.69 8.92
N LEU A 115 12.73 14.52 8.40
CA LEU A 115 12.23 14.36 7.04
C LEU A 115 10.74 14.60 6.91
N ILE A 116 9.95 14.33 7.97
CA ILE A 116 8.49 14.29 7.88
C ILE A 116 7.78 15.26 8.83
N GLU A 117 6.53 15.56 8.48
CA GLU A 117 5.51 16.12 9.37
C GLU A 117 4.67 14.94 9.92
N PRO A 118 4.92 14.46 11.16
CA PRO A 118 4.31 13.20 11.63
C PRO A 118 2.78 13.18 11.66
N ALA A 119 2.14 14.36 11.76
CA ALA A 119 0.69 14.50 11.72
C ALA A 119 0.08 14.40 10.31
N LYS A 120 0.91 14.53 9.27
CA LYS A 120 0.52 14.45 7.87
C LYS A 120 0.95 13.11 7.29
N ALA A 121 0.16 12.08 7.55
CA ALA A 121 0.41 10.74 7.04
C ALA A 121 -0.79 10.21 6.25
N VAL A 122 -0.51 9.62 5.12
CA VAL A 122 -1.43 8.84 4.28
C VAL A 122 -0.87 7.43 4.08
N ALA A 123 -1.69 6.52 3.59
CA ALA A 123 -1.24 5.17 3.30
C ALA A 123 -1.59 4.76 1.87
N ILE A 124 -0.73 3.93 1.26
CA ILE A 124 -0.99 3.32 -0.03
C ILE A 124 -0.71 1.82 0.01
N GLY A 125 -1.39 1.07 -0.84
CA GLY A 125 -1.13 -0.36 -1.00
C GLY A 125 -1.40 -0.84 -2.42
N TYR A 126 -0.52 -1.72 -2.88
CA TYR A 126 -0.61 -2.35 -4.20
C TYR A 126 -1.00 -3.81 -4.08
N CYS A 127 -1.96 -4.29 -4.88
CA CYS A 127 -2.35 -5.70 -4.91
C CYS A 127 -2.67 -6.22 -3.49
N ALA A 128 -1.92 -7.20 -2.97
CA ALA A 128 -2.05 -7.73 -1.61
C ALA A 128 -1.84 -6.66 -0.53
N GLY A 129 -0.88 -5.75 -0.73
CA GLY A 129 -0.62 -4.63 0.17
C GLY A 129 -1.82 -3.70 0.33
N GLY A 130 -2.65 -3.57 -0.70
CA GLY A 130 -3.91 -2.84 -0.62
C GLY A 130 -4.88 -3.45 0.40
N GLY A 131 -5.02 -4.78 0.41
CA GLY A 131 -5.83 -5.47 1.41
C GLY A 131 -5.29 -5.31 2.83
N TYR A 132 -3.95 -5.37 3.01
CA TYR A 132 -3.32 -5.18 4.32
C TYR A 132 -3.50 -3.75 4.85
N VAL A 133 -3.33 -2.74 4.00
CA VAL A 133 -3.57 -1.34 4.36
C VAL A 133 -5.04 -1.11 4.75
N LEU A 134 -5.98 -1.67 4.02
CA LEU A 134 -7.41 -1.57 4.37
C LEU A 134 -7.72 -2.22 5.73
N GLU A 135 -7.13 -3.38 6.05
CA GLU A 135 -7.31 -4.01 7.37
C GLU A 135 -6.77 -3.12 8.51
N GLN A 136 -5.61 -2.51 8.33
CA GLN A 136 -5.04 -1.59 9.30
C GLN A 136 -5.87 -0.31 9.42
N ALA A 137 -6.37 0.23 8.32
CA ALA A 137 -7.27 1.38 8.32
C ALA A 137 -8.57 1.06 9.07
N ARG A 138 -9.20 -0.11 8.83
CA ARG A 138 -10.37 -0.61 9.58
C ARG A 138 -10.10 -0.71 11.09
N ALA A 139 -8.88 -1.05 11.48
CA ALA A 139 -8.47 -1.08 12.88
C ALA A 139 -8.22 0.32 13.47
N GLY A 140 -8.38 1.38 12.69
CA GLY A 140 -8.27 2.78 13.15
C GLY A 140 -6.87 3.37 13.04
N ALA A 141 -6.04 2.91 12.10
CA ALA A 141 -4.75 3.53 11.81
C ALA A 141 -4.90 5.06 11.58
N PRO A 142 -3.92 5.88 12.01
CA PRO A 142 -4.07 7.33 12.10
C PRO A 142 -3.79 8.06 10.77
N TRP A 143 -4.15 7.45 9.65
CA TRP A 143 -3.92 8.04 8.33
C TRP A 143 -5.04 8.98 7.92
N LYS A 144 -4.68 10.09 7.29
CA LYS A 144 -5.61 11.08 6.74
C LYS A 144 -6.31 10.58 5.48
N GLY A 145 -5.64 9.70 4.73
CA GLY A 145 -6.18 9.09 3.53
C GLY A 145 -5.53 7.73 3.25
N VAL A 146 -6.25 6.91 2.52
CA VAL A 146 -5.81 5.57 2.08
C VAL A 146 -6.05 5.46 0.57
N VAL A 147 -5.01 5.08 -0.19
CA VAL A 147 -5.15 4.80 -1.62
C VAL A 147 -4.78 3.34 -1.88
N VAL A 148 -5.64 2.62 -2.59
CA VAL A 148 -5.35 1.24 -2.98
C VAL A 148 -5.38 1.08 -4.50
N PHE A 149 -4.33 0.44 -5.05
CA PHE A 149 -4.17 0.18 -6.47
C PHE A 149 -4.42 -1.30 -6.75
N HIS A 150 -5.33 -1.60 -7.67
CA HIS A 150 -5.65 -3.00 -8.06
C HIS A 150 -5.64 -3.96 -6.85
N VAL A 151 -6.36 -3.58 -5.80
CA VAL A 151 -6.33 -4.27 -4.51
C VAL A 151 -6.75 -5.73 -4.62
N THR A 152 -6.02 -6.62 -3.92
CA THR A 152 -6.44 -8.01 -3.68
C THR A 152 -7.06 -8.11 -2.30
N ASN A 153 -8.19 -8.83 -2.18
CA ASN A 153 -8.91 -9.02 -0.92
C ASN A 153 -9.33 -7.68 -0.26
N PRO A 154 -10.15 -6.84 -0.92
CA PRO A 154 -10.55 -5.55 -0.36
C PRO A 154 -11.47 -5.65 0.86
N ASN A 155 -12.12 -6.79 1.05
CA ASN A 155 -13.12 -7.02 2.09
C ASN A 155 -12.48 -7.43 3.43
N PRO A 156 -13.16 -7.23 4.57
CA PRO A 156 -12.66 -7.62 5.88
C PRO A 156 -12.31 -9.11 5.95
N VAL A 157 -11.13 -9.44 6.50
CA VAL A 157 -10.69 -10.83 6.72
C VAL A 157 -11.67 -11.57 7.64
N VAL A 158 -12.18 -10.86 8.64
CA VAL A 158 -13.21 -11.39 9.56
C VAL A 158 -14.52 -10.67 9.26
N PRO A 159 -15.56 -11.39 8.76
CA PRO A 159 -16.85 -10.80 8.51
C PRO A 159 -17.43 -10.12 9.77
N GLY A 160 -18.02 -8.94 9.60
CA GLY A 160 -18.58 -8.17 10.71
C GLY A 160 -17.55 -7.36 11.50
N THR A 161 -16.28 -7.33 11.08
CA THR A 161 -15.29 -6.42 11.67
C THR A 161 -15.78 -4.96 11.55
N PRO A 162 -15.77 -4.19 12.65
CA PRO A 162 -16.10 -2.77 12.59
C PRO A 162 -15.16 -2.01 11.67
N CYS A 163 -15.71 -1.14 10.84
CA CYS A 163 -14.94 -0.23 10.00
C CYS A 163 -14.68 1.07 10.77
N ASN A 164 -13.46 1.22 11.33
CA ASN A 164 -13.04 2.41 12.06
C ASN A 164 -12.07 3.28 11.24
N ILE A 165 -12.19 3.27 9.92
CA ILE A 165 -11.37 4.09 9.03
C ILE A 165 -11.57 5.57 9.39
N LYS A 166 -10.48 6.27 9.65
CA LYS A 166 -10.50 7.67 10.11
C LYS A 166 -10.34 8.67 8.99
N GLY A 167 -9.65 8.30 7.95
CA GLY A 167 -9.36 9.13 6.79
C GLY A 167 -10.28 8.82 5.62
N ARG A 168 -10.01 9.51 4.50
CA ARG A 168 -10.68 9.28 3.22
C ARG A 168 -10.12 8.03 2.53
N VAL A 169 -10.86 7.44 1.59
CA VAL A 169 -10.40 6.27 0.81
C VAL A 169 -10.51 6.55 -0.69
N LEU A 170 -9.45 6.24 -1.43
CA LEU A 170 -9.45 6.16 -2.89
C LEU A 170 -9.09 4.74 -3.33
N ALA A 171 -10.00 4.02 -3.97
CA ALA A 171 -9.70 2.74 -4.60
C ALA A 171 -9.62 2.90 -6.12
N ILE A 172 -8.50 2.46 -6.72
CA ILE A 172 -8.28 2.52 -8.16
C ILE A 172 -8.22 1.09 -8.70
N HIS A 173 -9.19 0.74 -9.55
CA HIS A 173 -9.49 -0.64 -9.91
C HIS A 173 -9.64 -0.85 -11.41
N GLY A 174 -9.33 -2.05 -11.88
CA GLY A 174 -9.58 -2.51 -13.24
C GLY A 174 -10.91 -3.25 -13.35
N ARG A 175 -11.83 -2.83 -14.26
CA ARG A 175 -13.13 -3.49 -14.43
C ARG A 175 -13.01 -4.95 -14.90
N ALA A 176 -11.95 -5.24 -15.67
CA ALA A 176 -11.66 -6.57 -16.19
C ALA A 176 -10.74 -7.40 -15.28
N ASP A 177 -10.54 -6.96 -14.04
CA ASP A 177 -9.69 -7.65 -13.05
C ASP A 177 -10.34 -8.97 -12.59
N PRO A 178 -9.76 -10.15 -12.92
CA PRO A 178 -10.30 -11.43 -12.50
C PRO A 178 -9.87 -11.82 -11.06
N VAL A 179 -8.87 -11.15 -10.50
CA VAL A 179 -8.37 -11.41 -9.15
C VAL A 179 -9.31 -10.79 -8.12
N THR A 180 -9.82 -9.60 -8.43
CA THR A 180 -10.79 -8.89 -7.59
C THR A 180 -11.99 -8.49 -8.43
N PRO A 181 -12.92 -9.42 -8.66
CA PRO A 181 -14.10 -9.17 -9.51
C PRO A 181 -15.06 -8.16 -8.86
N LYS A 182 -15.90 -7.55 -9.71
CA LYS A 182 -16.83 -6.48 -9.32
C LYS A 182 -17.58 -6.71 -8.01
N PRO A 183 -18.16 -7.90 -7.69
CA PRO A 183 -18.87 -8.09 -6.43
C PRO A 183 -18.02 -7.83 -5.17
N MET A 184 -16.71 -8.04 -5.24
CA MET A 184 -15.82 -7.72 -4.11
C MET A 184 -15.63 -6.21 -3.94
N MET A 185 -15.61 -5.46 -5.05
CA MET A 185 -15.54 -4.00 -5.01
C MET A 185 -16.87 -3.39 -4.57
N ASP A 186 -18.00 -3.96 -5.01
CA ASP A 186 -19.34 -3.55 -4.56
C ASP A 186 -19.48 -3.72 -3.03
N ALA A 187 -18.96 -4.83 -2.47
CA ALA A 187 -18.97 -5.06 -1.04
C ALA A 187 -18.08 -4.07 -0.26
N LEU A 188 -16.95 -3.63 -0.85
CA LEU A 188 -16.13 -2.55 -0.28
C LEU A 188 -16.90 -1.22 -0.29
N GLU A 189 -17.56 -0.89 -1.39
CA GLU A 189 -18.40 0.31 -1.54
C GLU A 189 -19.50 0.36 -0.49
N ASP A 190 -20.23 -0.76 -0.32
CA ASP A 190 -21.29 -0.91 0.68
C ASP A 190 -20.76 -0.73 2.11
N GLU A 191 -19.59 -1.32 2.42
CA GLU A 191 -18.93 -1.18 3.71
C GLU A 191 -18.59 0.27 4.01
N LEU A 192 -17.88 0.95 3.10
CA LEU A 192 -17.42 2.32 3.27
C LEU A 192 -18.62 3.29 3.41
N THR A 193 -19.66 3.07 2.60
CA THR A 193 -20.90 3.83 2.64
C THR A 193 -21.61 3.68 3.99
N LYS A 194 -21.77 2.44 4.46
CA LYS A 194 -22.40 2.13 5.75
C LYS A 194 -21.61 2.72 6.92
N ALA A 195 -20.29 2.72 6.82
CA ALA A 195 -19.39 3.31 7.83
C ALA A 195 -19.30 4.83 7.75
N LYS A 196 -19.94 5.47 6.76
CA LYS A 196 -19.88 6.93 6.49
C LYS A 196 -18.47 7.44 6.26
N VAL A 197 -17.61 6.62 5.67
CA VAL A 197 -16.28 7.03 5.23
C VAL A 197 -16.46 7.91 3.98
N ASP A 198 -15.65 8.95 3.82
CA ASP A 198 -15.54 9.68 2.55
C ASP A 198 -14.67 8.85 1.60
N TRP A 199 -15.25 8.38 0.48
CA TRP A 199 -14.58 7.46 -0.44
C TRP A 199 -14.83 7.77 -1.91
N HIS A 200 -13.83 7.43 -2.72
CA HIS A 200 -13.91 7.39 -4.18
C HIS A 200 -13.47 6.02 -4.68
N ILE A 201 -14.19 5.46 -5.67
CA ILE A 201 -13.78 4.27 -6.42
C ILE A 201 -13.69 4.64 -7.89
N VAL A 202 -12.48 4.59 -8.45
CA VAL A 202 -12.23 4.83 -9.88
C VAL A 202 -12.01 3.50 -10.57
N THR A 203 -12.80 3.21 -11.58
CA THR A 203 -12.76 1.94 -12.32
C THR A 203 -12.35 2.16 -13.76
N PHE A 204 -11.25 1.57 -14.20
CA PHE A 204 -10.80 1.57 -15.59
C PHE A 204 -11.42 0.42 -16.38
N GLY A 205 -12.21 0.73 -17.41
CA GLY A 205 -13.01 -0.25 -18.15
C GLY A 205 -12.21 -1.45 -18.70
N ARG A 206 -11.00 -1.22 -19.22
CA ARG A 206 -10.12 -2.26 -19.78
C ARG A 206 -9.04 -2.78 -18.82
N GLY A 207 -8.89 -2.17 -17.66
CA GLY A 207 -7.85 -2.54 -16.71
C GLY A 207 -8.05 -3.96 -16.16
N VAL A 208 -6.98 -4.74 -16.16
CA VAL A 208 -6.88 -6.01 -15.43
C VAL A 208 -6.09 -5.79 -14.14
N HIS A 209 -5.81 -6.86 -13.37
CA HIS A 209 -5.01 -6.75 -12.15
C HIS A 209 -3.57 -6.29 -12.44
N SER A 210 -2.87 -5.75 -11.44
CA SER A 210 -1.45 -5.36 -11.51
C SER A 210 -1.10 -4.33 -12.58
N PHE A 211 -2.01 -3.43 -12.97
CA PHE A 211 -1.74 -2.45 -14.01
C PHE A 211 -0.63 -1.43 -13.66
N CYS A 212 -0.18 -1.36 -12.40
CA CYS A 212 1.01 -0.61 -11.98
C CYS A 212 2.22 -1.47 -11.62
N ASP A 213 2.20 -2.77 -11.85
CA ASP A 213 3.35 -3.68 -11.70
C ASP A 213 4.07 -3.84 -13.05
N ARG A 214 5.27 -3.25 -13.20
CA ARG A 214 6.04 -3.26 -14.46
C ARG A 214 6.47 -4.65 -14.88
N THR A 215 6.43 -5.64 -13.99
CA THR A 215 6.79 -7.04 -14.26
C THR A 215 5.59 -7.89 -14.69
N ALA A 216 4.36 -7.35 -14.58
CA ALA A 216 3.13 -8.06 -14.94
C ALA A 216 2.96 -8.12 -16.48
N SER A 217 2.83 -9.34 -17.02
CA SER A 217 2.82 -9.59 -18.47
C SER A 217 1.81 -10.66 -18.92
N ASN A 218 0.74 -10.87 -18.16
CA ASN A 218 -0.35 -11.78 -18.51
C ASN A 218 -1.63 -10.98 -18.81
N PRO A 219 -1.94 -10.69 -20.10
CA PRO A 219 -3.08 -9.85 -20.48
C PRO A 219 -4.44 -10.36 -20.02
N ALA A 220 -4.55 -11.66 -19.75
CA ALA A 220 -5.81 -12.25 -19.29
C ALA A 220 -6.10 -12.02 -17.81
N ALA A 221 -5.08 -11.64 -17.02
CA ALA A 221 -5.24 -11.53 -15.57
C ALA A 221 -4.44 -10.39 -14.94
N THR A 222 -3.14 -10.29 -15.22
CA THR A 222 -2.20 -9.35 -14.58
C THR A 222 -1.32 -8.70 -15.63
N GLN A 223 -1.57 -7.43 -15.96
CA GLN A 223 -0.87 -6.77 -17.06
C GLN A 223 -0.52 -5.33 -16.70
N PHE A 224 0.76 -4.96 -16.83
CA PHE A 224 1.18 -3.57 -16.76
C PHE A 224 0.53 -2.75 -17.88
N ASP A 225 -0.06 -1.62 -17.52
CA ASP A 225 -0.56 -0.61 -18.47
C ASP A 225 -0.05 0.76 -18.04
N GLU A 226 0.91 1.29 -18.78
CA GLU A 226 1.58 2.55 -18.49
C GLU A 226 0.60 3.73 -18.37
N ASN A 227 -0.40 3.78 -19.25
CA ASN A 227 -1.38 4.87 -19.24
C ASN A 227 -2.31 4.80 -18.02
N LEU A 228 -2.77 3.59 -17.65
CA LEU A 228 -3.59 3.42 -16.46
C LEU A 228 -2.79 3.71 -15.20
N CYS A 229 -1.54 3.23 -15.14
CA CYS A 229 -0.67 3.49 -14.00
C CYS A 229 -0.36 4.97 -13.82
N ARG A 230 0.02 5.68 -14.90
CA ARG A 230 0.25 7.13 -14.88
C ARG A 230 -1.00 7.90 -14.43
N THR A 231 -2.17 7.55 -14.97
CA THR A 231 -3.44 8.18 -14.57
C THR A 231 -3.73 7.94 -13.09
N SER A 232 -3.44 6.73 -12.59
CA SER A 232 -3.64 6.38 -11.18
C SER A 232 -2.75 7.21 -10.25
N TYR A 233 -1.49 7.45 -10.62
CA TYR A 233 -0.60 8.33 -9.86
C TYR A 233 -1.07 9.80 -9.87
N MET A 234 -1.64 10.28 -10.97
CA MET A 234 -2.24 11.61 -11.01
C MET A 234 -3.41 11.71 -10.03
N LEU A 235 -4.35 10.76 -10.07
CA LEU A 235 -5.48 10.69 -9.15
C LEU A 235 -5.04 10.58 -7.67
N MET A 236 -4.01 9.79 -7.39
CA MET A 236 -3.43 9.69 -6.04
C MET A 236 -2.86 11.02 -5.57
N ARG A 237 -2.11 11.75 -6.41
CA ARG A 237 -1.52 13.04 -6.05
C ARG A 237 -2.58 14.10 -5.80
N ASP A 238 -3.61 14.16 -6.64
CA ASP A 238 -4.75 15.07 -6.45
C ASP A 238 -5.48 14.75 -5.15
N PHE A 239 -5.74 13.46 -4.88
CA PHE A 239 -6.35 13.02 -3.64
C PHE A 239 -5.50 13.38 -2.40
N PHE A 240 -4.18 13.26 -2.47
CA PHE A 240 -3.29 13.67 -1.39
C PHE A 240 -3.30 15.18 -1.16
N ALA A 241 -3.31 15.97 -2.24
CA ALA A 241 -3.37 17.44 -2.15
C ALA A 241 -4.66 17.93 -1.46
N GLU A 242 -5.77 17.22 -1.66
CA GLU A 242 -7.04 17.53 -0.97
C GLU A 242 -7.08 17.02 0.49
N THR A 243 -6.24 16.05 0.84
CA THR A 243 -6.33 15.33 2.12
C THR A 243 -5.31 15.82 3.15
N LEU A 244 -4.14 16.34 2.72
CA LEU A 244 -2.98 16.73 3.54
C LEU A 244 -2.84 18.24 3.71
#